data_b266073e87e0dadaa462bab328fd7dcd
#
_entry.id   b266073e87e0dadaa462bab328fd7dcd
#
_cell.length_a   1.000
_cell.length_b   1.000
_cell.length_c   1.000
_cell.angle_alpha   90.00
_cell.angle_beta   90.00
_cell.angle_gamma   90.00
#
_symmetry.space_group_name_H-M   'P 1'
#
loop_
_entity.id
_entity.type
_entity.pdbx_description
1 polymer ?
#
loop_
_entity_poly.entity_id
_entity_poly.type
_entity_poly.pdbx_seq_one_letter_code
_entity_poly.pdbx_strand_id
1 'polypeptide(L)'
;MSKISQNSIDKVKAAIDIVDVISSFVRLEKKGPGYVGVCPFHNDRHPSMRVTSSRQMYKCFVCGAGGDVFDFLQKYENMSFTEAVLWCAQRAGIQVEETEATKEELEVRKHRESLYVAMDAATNFFQSQLPLAEAYLRQRGYSLDDGILKTFRIGYAPQGNKAYSSLSSAGYLSQNLIEVNVVAQGDYDYYDVFRDRIIFPFLDMQGRPVAYSGRIVTPNKKVGKYVNTTDTPLFHKGKHLFGLYQAYRSIS
;
A
#
# COMPACT_ATOMS: atom_id res chain seq x y z
N MET A 1 1.19 -5.76 19.90
CA MET A 1 0.42 -6.86 19.31
C MET A 1 1.36 -8.03 19.20
N SER A 2 0.96 -9.13 19.75
CA SER A 2 1.68 -10.40 19.69
C SER A 2 1.78 -10.90 18.24
N LYS A 3 2.82 -11.65 17.96
CA LYS A 3 3.07 -12.29 16.67
C LYS A 3 2.79 -13.78 16.83
N ILE A 4 2.12 -14.36 15.83
CA ILE A 4 1.97 -15.83 15.81
C ILE A 4 3.34 -16.47 15.64
N SER A 5 3.67 -17.47 16.48
CA SER A 5 4.94 -18.18 16.37
C SER A 5 5.05 -18.92 15.03
N GLN A 6 6.25 -19.00 14.45
CA GLN A 6 6.46 -19.72 13.19
C GLN A 6 6.03 -21.17 13.31
N ASN A 7 6.30 -21.81 14.46
CA ASN A 7 5.86 -23.17 14.75
C ASN A 7 4.32 -23.33 14.69
N SER A 8 3.56 -22.35 15.19
CA SER A 8 2.09 -22.36 15.08
C SER A 8 1.63 -22.20 13.64
N ILE A 9 2.27 -21.30 12.87
CA ILE A 9 1.98 -21.12 11.45
C ILE A 9 2.20 -22.43 10.67
N ASP A 10 3.33 -23.09 10.91
CA ASP A 10 3.69 -24.35 10.25
C ASP A 10 2.72 -25.49 10.64
N LYS A 11 2.33 -25.58 11.91
CA LYS A 11 1.32 -26.54 12.39
C LYS A 11 -0.03 -26.32 11.70
N VAL A 12 -0.49 -25.06 11.63
CA VAL A 12 -1.75 -24.70 10.97
C VAL A 12 -1.68 -25.04 9.48
N LYS A 13 -0.58 -24.69 8.82
CA LYS A 13 -0.38 -24.96 7.40
C LYS A 13 -0.35 -26.46 7.07
N ALA A 14 0.20 -27.28 7.97
CA ALA A 14 0.25 -28.72 7.80
C ALA A 14 -1.12 -29.41 8.04
N ALA A 15 -1.98 -28.80 8.84
CA ALA A 15 -3.28 -29.38 9.22
C ALA A 15 -4.45 -28.96 8.29
N ILE A 16 -4.26 -27.92 7.46
CA ILE A 16 -5.29 -27.39 6.55
C ILE A 16 -5.05 -27.91 5.13
N ASP A 17 -6.10 -28.41 4.47
CA ASP A 17 -6.06 -28.66 3.03
C ASP A 17 -6.62 -27.44 2.29
N ILE A 18 -5.83 -26.89 1.38
CA ILE A 18 -6.22 -25.73 0.55
C ILE A 18 -7.48 -26.00 -0.27
N VAL A 19 -7.69 -27.25 -0.70
CA VAL A 19 -8.88 -27.63 -1.49
C VAL A 19 -10.14 -27.48 -0.65
N ASP A 20 -10.09 -27.93 0.62
CA ASP A 20 -11.23 -27.83 1.54
C ASP A 20 -11.57 -26.38 1.86
N VAL A 21 -10.54 -25.54 2.05
CA VAL A 21 -10.73 -24.13 2.32
C VAL A 21 -11.31 -23.43 1.09
N ILE A 22 -10.69 -23.56 -0.07
CA ILE A 22 -11.15 -22.86 -1.28
C ILE A 22 -12.54 -23.36 -1.71
N SER A 23 -12.85 -24.64 -1.51
CA SER A 23 -14.18 -25.20 -1.82
C SER A 23 -15.32 -24.60 -1.00
N SER A 24 -14.99 -23.98 0.15
CA SER A 24 -16.00 -23.27 0.96
C SER A 24 -16.41 -21.93 0.32
N PHE A 25 -15.65 -21.41 -0.64
CA PHE A 25 -15.86 -20.11 -1.28
C PHE A 25 -16.11 -20.22 -2.79
N VAL A 26 -15.45 -21.20 -3.44
CA VAL A 26 -15.47 -21.36 -4.89
C VAL A 26 -15.78 -22.81 -5.22
N ARG A 27 -16.73 -23.04 -6.12
CA ARG A 27 -17.01 -24.40 -6.62
C ARG A 27 -15.79 -24.93 -7.36
N LEU A 28 -15.22 -26.03 -6.85
CA LEU A 28 -14.10 -26.73 -7.46
C LEU A 28 -14.53 -28.04 -8.08
N GLU A 29 -14.01 -28.35 -9.26
CA GLU A 29 -14.22 -29.60 -9.97
C GLU A 29 -12.89 -30.34 -10.09
N LYS A 30 -12.88 -31.65 -9.80
CA LYS A 30 -11.67 -32.46 -9.93
C LYS A 30 -11.26 -32.59 -11.40
N LYS A 31 -10.01 -32.26 -11.71
CA LYS A 31 -9.47 -32.39 -13.07
C LYS A 31 -8.03 -32.92 -13.01
N GLY A 32 -7.87 -34.20 -13.31
CA GLY A 32 -6.57 -34.90 -13.17
C GLY A 32 -6.09 -34.93 -11.72
N PRO A 33 -4.80 -34.59 -11.47
CA PRO A 33 -4.21 -34.61 -10.13
C PRO A 33 -4.57 -33.40 -9.26
N GLY A 34 -5.42 -32.48 -9.74
CA GLY A 34 -5.81 -31.26 -9.02
C GLY A 34 -7.28 -30.92 -9.22
N TYR A 35 -7.61 -29.69 -8.89
CA TYR A 35 -8.95 -29.13 -9.01
C TYR A 35 -8.92 -27.86 -9.85
N VAL A 36 -10.04 -27.55 -10.48
CA VAL A 36 -10.23 -26.32 -11.28
C VAL A 36 -11.51 -25.62 -10.85
N GLY A 37 -11.53 -24.31 -10.91
CA GLY A 37 -12.69 -23.49 -10.61
C GLY A 37 -12.63 -22.14 -11.31
N VAL A 38 -13.75 -21.43 -11.30
CA VAL A 38 -13.83 -20.04 -11.77
C VAL A 38 -13.02 -19.18 -10.82
N CYS A 39 -12.14 -18.33 -11.35
CA CYS A 39 -11.29 -17.48 -10.51
C CYS A 39 -12.10 -16.33 -9.90
N PRO A 40 -12.08 -16.14 -8.57
CA PRO A 40 -12.85 -15.08 -7.93
C PRO A 40 -12.16 -13.71 -7.98
N PHE A 41 -10.92 -13.63 -8.52
CA PHE A 41 -10.08 -12.43 -8.50
C PHE A 41 -10.12 -11.61 -9.80
N HIS A 42 -10.91 -12.04 -10.80
CA HIS A 42 -11.18 -11.30 -12.02
C HIS A 42 -12.52 -11.76 -12.61
N ASN A 43 -13.07 -11.02 -13.54
CA ASN A 43 -14.31 -11.42 -14.22
C ASN A 43 -14.04 -12.65 -15.11
N ASP A 44 -14.28 -13.83 -14.55
CA ASP A 44 -14.00 -15.12 -15.14
C ASP A 44 -15.29 -15.83 -15.53
N ARG A 45 -15.36 -16.37 -16.75
CA ARG A 45 -16.51 -17.14 -17.27
C ARG A 45 -16.18 -18.61 -17.44
N HIS A 46 -14.91 -18.98 -17.34
CA HIS A 46 -14.42 -20.35 -17.55
C HIS A 46 -13.43 -20.71 -16.44
N PRO A 47 -13.41 -22.00 -15.98
CA PRO A 47 -12.49 -22.42 -14.93
C PRO A 47 -11.03 -22.18 -15.30
N SER A 48 -10.44 -21.09 -14.79
CA SER A 48 -9.06 -20.68 -15.05
C SER A 48 -8.14 -20.80 -13.82
N MET A 49 -8.72 -20.99 -12.65
CA MET A 49 -7.98 -21.20 -11.40
C MET A 49 -7.77 -22.69 -11.17
N ARG A 50 -6.51 -23.09 -11.01
CA ARG A 50 -6.12 -24.45 -10.62
C ARG A 50 -5.71 -24.49 -9.16
N VAL A 51 -6.19 -25.52 -8.42
CA VAL A 51 -5.80 -25.81 -7.04
C VAL A 51 -5.11 -27.16 -7.01
N THR A 52 -3.92 -27.23 -6.40
CA THR A 52 -3.11 -28.44 -6.31
C THR A 52 -2.90 -28.83 -4.86
N SER A 53 -3.60 -29.86 -4.40
CA SER A 53 -3.52 -30.35 -3.02
C SER A 53 -2.10 -30.82 -2.67
N SER A 54 -1.42 -31.55 -3.54
CA SER A 54 -0.05 -32.04 -3.28
C SER A 54 1.00 -30.92 -3.06
N ARG A 55 0.73 -29.72 -3.56
CA ARG A 55 1.59 -28.54 -3.37
C ARG A 55 1.00 -27.53 -2.40
N GLN A 56 -0.23 -27.72 -1.95
CA GLN A 56 -0.98 -26.78 -1.13
C GLN A 56 -0.96 -25.35 -1.72
N MET A 57 -1.20 -25.25 -3.05
CA MET A 57 -1.15 -23.99 -3.80
C MET A 57 -2.30 -23.84 -4.78
N TYR A 58 -2.72 -22.61 -4.99
CA TYR A 58 -3.61 -22.26 -6.12
C TYR A 58 -2.89 -21.33 -7.11
N LYS A 59 -3.33 -21.36 -8.36
CA LYS A 59 -2.85 -20.45 -9.42
C LYS A 59 -3.94 -20.22 -10.46
N CYS A 60 -4.25 -18.95 -10.72
CA CYS A 60 -5.01 -18.54 -11.89
C CYS A 60 -4.06 -18.25 -13.05
N PHE A 61 -4.31 -18.87 -14.21
CA PHE A 61 -3.46 -18.69 -15.39
C PHE A 61 -3.87 -17.47 -16.25
N VAL A 62 -4.99 -16.83 -15.95
CA VAL A 62 -5.46 -15.62 -16.64
C VAL A 62 -4.97 -14.36 -15.93
N CYS A 63 -5.34 -14.16 -14.65
CA CYS A 63 -4.95 -12.94 -13.92
C CYS A 63 -3.65 -13.07 -13.13
N GLY A 64 -3.04 -14.26 -13.08
CA GLY A 64 -1.81 -14.48 -12.34
C GLY A 64 -1.97 -14.62 -10.82
N ALA A 65 -3.17 -14.45 -10.26
CA ALA A 65 -3.40 -14.66 -8.82
C ALA A 65 -2.98 -16.08 -8.42
N GLY A 66 -2.27 -16.20 -7.31
CA GLY A 66 -1.76 -17.48 -6.82
C GLY A 66 -1.11 -17.34 -5.45
N GLY A 67 -0.86 -18.47 -4.82
CA GLY A 67 -0.24 -18.55 -3.51
C GLY A 67 -0.72 -19.76 -2.72
N ASP A 68 -0.55 -19.74 -1.41
CA ASP A 68 -1.06 -20.75 -0.49
C ASP A 68 -2.47 -20.40 0.04
N VAL A 69 -2.93 -21.14 1.04
CA VAL A 69 -4.25 -20.94 1.66
C VAL A 69 -4.38 -19.56 2.32
N PHE A 70 -3.30 -19.07 2.93
CA PHE A 70 -3.31 -17.75 3.58
C PHE A 70 -3.36 -16.63 2.54
N ASP A 71 -2.61 -16.76 1.44
CA ASP A 71 -2.67 -15.81 0.32
C ASP A 71 -4.08 -15.75 -0.30
N PHE A 72 -4.77 -16.90 -0.38
CA PHE A 72 -6.14 -16.94 -0.88
C PHE A 72 -7.09 -16.16 0.03
N LEU A 73 -7.06 -16.42 1.34
CA LEU A 73 -7.93 -15.76 2.32
C LEU A 73 -7.65 -14.25 2.41
N GLN A 74 -6.38 -13.86 2.38
CA GLN A 74 -6.01 -12.44 2.36
C GLN A 74 -6.62 -11.71 1.17
N LYS A 75 -6.59 -12.33 -0.01
CA LYS A 75 -7.13 -11.73 -1.25
C LYS A 75 -8.64 -11.81 -1.35
N TYR A 76 -9.24 -12.92 -0.91
CA TYR A 76 -10.68 -13.18 -1.07
C TYR A 76 -11.51 -12.49 0.00
N GLU A 77 -11.14 -12.66 1.26
CA GLU A 77 -11.83 -12.10 2.43
C GLU A 77 -11.23 -10.77 2.90
N ASN A 78 -10.19 -10.26 2.21
CA ASN A 78 -9.45 -9.04 2.60
C ASN A 78 -8.88 -9.11 4.03
N MET A 79 -8.50 -10.30 4.46
CA MET A 79 -7.91 -10.55 5.77
C MET A 79 -6.44 -10.13 5.80
N SER A 80 -5.95 -9.69 6.95
CA SER A 80 -4.51 -9.65 7.22
C SER A 80 -3.95 -11.08 7.30
N PHE A 81 -2.64 -11.23 7.16
CA PHE A 81 -1.98 -12.55 7.31
C PHE A 81 -2.29 -13.21 8.66
N THR A 82 -2.26 -12.42 9.74
CA THR A 82 -2.59 -12.89 11.10
C THR A 82 -4.03 -13.40 11.19
N GLU A 83 -4.98 -12.66 10.63
CA GLU A 83 -6.39 -13.08 10.61
C GLU A 83 -6.59 -14.36 9.79
N ALA A 84 -5.93 -14.49 8.64
CA ALA A 84 -5.99 -15.69 7.81
C ALA A 84 -5.42 -16.92 8.55
N VAL A 85 -4.31 -16.77 9.27
CA VAL A 85 -3.73 -17.83 10.10
C VAL A 85 -4.68 -18.22 11.23
N LEU A 86 -5.24 -17.25 11.97
CA LEU A 86 -6.18 -17.50 13.05
C LEU A 86 -7.47 -18.18 12.56
N TRP A 87 -8.00 -17.76 11.43
CA TRP A 87 -9.15 -18.39 10.79
C TRP A 87 -8.90 -19.88 10.46
N CYS A 88 -7.74 -20.16 9.86
CA CYS A 88 -7.32 -21.53 9.58
C CYS A 88 -7.08 -22.34 10.85
N ALA A 89 -6.45 -21.74 11.87
CA ALA A 89 -6.21 -22.39 13.16
C ALA A 89 -7.52 -22.80 13.85
N GLN A 90 -8.49 -21.90 13.87
CA GLN A 90 -9.81 -22.19 14.44
C GLN A 90 -10.48 -23.36 13.70
N ARG A 91 -10.42 -23.40 12.38
CA ARG A 91 -10.99 -24.46 11.55
C ARG A 91 -10.28 -25.82 11.76
N ALA A 92 -8.98 -25.79 12.00
CA ALA A 92 -8.16 -26.98 12.28
C ALA A 92 -8.19 -27.41 13.77
N GLY A 93 -8.81 -26.65 14.66
CA GLY A 93 -8.81 -26.92 16.10
C GLY A 93 -7.43 -26.74 16.75
N ILE A 94 -6.54 -25.92 16.17
CA ILE A 94 -5.18 -25.67 16.65
C ILE A 94 -5.16 -24.43 17.51
N GLN A 95 -4.62 -24.55 18.72
CA GLN A 95 -4.27 -23.40 19.54
C GLN A 95 -3.00 -22.74 19.00
N VAL A 96 -3.08 -21.43 18.79
CA VAL A 96 -1.97 -20.63 18.27
C VAL A 96 -1.19 -20.05 19.45
N GLU A 97 0.11 -20.31 19.48
CA GLU A 97 1.01 -19.71 20.44
C GLU A 97 1.42 -18.32 19.92
N GLU A 98 1.16 -17.31 20.71
CA GLU A 98 1.61 -15.96 20.45
C GLU A 98 3.00 -15.76 21.06
N THR A 99 3.92 -15.22 20.29
CA THR A 99 5.22 -14.78 20.77
C THR A 99 5.25 -13.27 20.93
N GLU A 100 5.87 -12.79 22.00
CA GLU A 100 6.17 -11.37 22.09
C GLU A 100 7.16 -11.01 20.96
N ALA A 101 6.88 -9.89 20.29
CA ALA A 101 7.81 -9.37 19.31
C ALA A 101 9.14 -9.00 19.99
N THR A 102 10.25 -9.32 19.36
CA THR A 102 11.56 -8.91 19.88
C THR A 102 11.68 -7.39 19.97
N LYS A 103 12.62 -6.90 20.78
CA LYS A 103 12.85 -5.45 20.89
C LYS A 103 13.19 -4.86 19.52
N GLU A 104 13.99 -5.55 18.71
CA GLU A 104 14.35 -5.12 17.36
C GLU A 104 13.13 -5.06 16.42
N GLU A 105 12.25 -6.05 16.45
CA GLU A 105 11.01 -6.05 15.66
C GLU A 105 10.07 -4.90 16.07
N LEU A 106 9.99 -4.62 17.38
CA LEU A 106 9.21 -3.49 17.88
C LEU A 106 9.79 -2.14 17.43
N GLU A 107 11.11 -1.98 17.45
CA GLU A 107 11.77 -0.75 16.99
C GLU A 107 11.59 -0.55 15.48
N VAL A 108 11.77 -1.59 14.67
CA VAL A 108 11.52 -1.53 13.22
C VAL A 108 10.07 -1.15 12.92
N ARG A 109 9.12 -1.69 13.68
CA ARG A 109 7.70 -1.36 13.52
C ARG A 109 7.41 0.08 13.93
N LYS A 110 7.91 0.53 15.07
CA LYS A 110 7.76 1.93 15.53
C LYS A 110 8.37 2.90 14.53
N HIS A 111 9.56 2.57 14.02
CA HIS A 111 10.21 3.39 13.01
C HIS A 111 9.37 3.48 11.74
N ARG A 112 8.89 2.34 11.22
CA ARG A 112 8.00 2.33 10.03
C ARG A 112 6.73 3.15 10.25
N GLU A 113 6.12 3.06 11.44
CA GLU A 113 4.94 3.87 11.78
C GLU A 113 5.27 5.36 11.82
N SER A 114 6.43 5.76 12.35
CA SER A 114 6.87 7.16 12.34
C SER A 114 7.06 7.71 10.91
N LEU A 115 7.44 6.86 9.95
CA LEU A 115 7.52 7.24 8.53
C LEU A 115 6.12 7.48 7.93
N TYR A 116 5.11 6.66 8.25
CA TYR A 116 3.72 6.91 7.84
C TYR A 116 3.18 8.22 8.42
N VAL A 117 3.47 8.49 9.69
CA VAL A 117 3.09 9.75 10.35
C VAL A 117 3.72 10.95 9.65
N ALA A 118 5.00 10.87 9.27
CA ALA A 118 5.69 11.92 8.53
C ALA A 118 5.08 12.13 7.13
N MET A 119 4.73 11.06 6.41
CA MET A 119 4.07 11.13 5.11
C MET A 119 2.68 11.75 5.19
N ASP A 120 1.89 11.36 6.19
CA ASP A 120 0.55 11.93 6.37
C ASP A 120 0.60 13.42 6.71
N ALA A 121 1.52 13.81 7.59
CA ALA A 121 1.76 15.22 7.93
C ALA A 121 2.18 16.04 6.69
N ALA A 122 3.09 15.52 5.87
CA ALA A 122 3.50 16.18 4.63
C ALA A 122 2.32 16.29 3.64
N THR A 123 1.49 15.26 3.54
CA THR A 123 0.29 15.29 2.69
C THR A 123 -0.69 16.38 3.17
N ASN A 124 -0.97 16.44 4.47
CA ASN A 124 -1.84 17.46 5.07
C ASN A 124 -1.28 18.88 4.85
N PHE A 125 0.04 19.05 5.00
CA PHE A 125 0.69 20.31 4.67
C PHE A 125 0.46 20.68 3.21
N PHE A 126 0.75 19.80 2.24
CA PHE A 126 0.54 20.10 0.82
C PHE A 126 -0.94 20.39 0.49
N GLN A 127 -1.88 19.68 1.10
CA GLN A 127 -3.31 19.95 0.93
C GLN A 127 -3.68 21.35 1.44
N SER A 128 -3.15 21.79 2.58
CA SER A 128 -3.37 23.12 3.12
C SER A 128 -2.83 24.25 2.23
N GLN A 129 -1.81 23.95 1.41
CA GLN A 129 -1.23 24.93 0.47
C GLN A 129 -1.91 24.94 -0.90
N LEU A 130 -2.86 24.04 -1.17
CA LEU A 130 -3.52 23.93 -2.48
C LEU A 130 -4.18 25.23 -2.98
N PRO A 131 -4.78 26.07 -2.11
CA PRO A 131 -5.36 27.37 -2.53
C PRO A 131 -4.34 28.30 -3.21
N LEU A 132 -3.04 28.18 -2.89
CA LEU A 132 -1.99 28.99 -3.55
C LEU A 132 -1.80 28.64 -5.04
N ALA A 133 -2.29 27.49 -5.47
CA ALA A 133 -2.24 27.03 -6.86
C ALA A 133 -3.59 27.13 -7.58
N GLU A 134 -4.57 27.87 -7.02
CA GLU A 134 -5.93 27.96 -7.57
C GLU A 134 -5.96 28.42 -9.03
N ALA A 135 -5.20 29.45 -9.37
CA ALA A 135 -5.12 29.96 -10.74
C ALA A 135 -4.67 28.89 -11.74
N TYR A 136 -3.68 28.08 -11.34
CA TYR A 136 -3.20 26.96 -12.15
C TYR A 136 -4.27 25.85 -12.28
N LEU A 137 -4.97 25.53 -11.20
CA LEU A 137 -6.03 24.52 -11.21
C LEU A 137 -7.19 24.96 -12.12
N ARG A 138 -7.64 26.20 -12.01
CA ARG A 138 -8.69 26.79 -12.88
C ARG A 138 -8.30 26.73 -14.36
N GLN A 139 -7.05 27.04 -14.68
CA GLN A 139 -6.53 26.94 -16.05
C GLN A 139 -6.56 25.50 -16.58
N ARG A 140 -6.56 24.49 -15.67
CA ARG A 140 -6.66 23.08 -15.97
C ARG A 140 -8.09 22.53 -15.91
N GLY A 141 -9.08 23.38 -15.66
CA GLY A 141 -10.49 23.01 -15.58
C GLY A 141 -10.94 22.46 -14.22
N TYR A 142 -10.14 22.69 -13.15
CA TYR A 142 -10.48 22.25 -11.79
C TYR A 142 -10.84 23.45 -10.90
N SER A 143 -11.82 23.24 -10.02
CA SER A 143 -12.14 24.12 -8.89
C SER A 143 -11.57 23.55 -7.61
N LEU A 144 -11.27 24.40 -6.61
CA LEU A 144 -10.84 23.94 -5.28
C LEU A 144 -11.90 23.07 -4.58
N ASP A 145 -13.17 23.23 -4.95
CA ASP A 145 -14.29 22.46 -4.39
C ASP A 145 -14.47 21.09 -5.05
N ASP A 146 -13.76 20.80 -6.13
CA ASP A 146 -13.89 19.53 -6.82
C ASP A 146 -13.56 18.35 -5.89
N GLY A 147 -14.54 17.47 -5.73
CA GLY A 147 -14.42 16.28 -4.86
C GLY A 147 -13.23 15.37 -5.20
N ILE A 148 -12.80 15.37 -6.48
CA ILE A 148 -11.65 14.61 -6.94
C ILE A 148 -10.35 15.06 -6.25
N LEU A 149 -10.17 16.36 -5.99
CA LEU A 149 -8.98 16.89 -5.30
C LEU A 149 -8.90 16.35 -3.87
N LYS A 150 -10.04 16.25 -3.18
CA LYS A 150 -10.14 15.67 -1.83
C LYS A 150 -9.95 14.15 -1.85
N THR A 151 -10.61 13.45 -2.78
CA THR A 151 -10.53 12.00 -2.90
C THR A 151 -9.11 11.51 -3.15
N PHE A 152 -8.36 12.22 -3.98
CA PHE A 152 -6.95 11.90 -4.29
C PHE A 152 -5.96 12.64 -3.38
N ARG A 153 -6.44 13.39 -2.38
CA ARG A 153 -5.61 14.17 -1.45
C ARG A 153 -4.61 15.07 -2.17
N ILE A 154 -5.01 15.64 -3.31
CA ILE A 154 -4.16 16.52 -4.12
C ILE A 154 -3.74 17.73 -3.29
N GLY A 155 -2.47 18.12 -3.41
CA GLY A 155 -1.90 19.25 -2.70
C GLY A 155 -1.00 20.11 -3.58
N TYR A 156 -0.40 21.13 -2.99
CA TYR A 156 0.58 21.98 -3.64
C TYR A 156 1.81 22.13 -2.75
N ALA A 157 2.98 21.95 -3.33
CA ALA A 157 4.28 22.23 -2.71
C ALA A 157 4.73 23.63 -3.15
N PRO A 158 4.75 24.62 -2.23
CA PRO A 158 5.18 25.99 -2.55
C PRO A 158 6.66 26.06 -2.93
N GLN A 159 7.09 27.22 -3.43
CA GLN A 159 8.52 27.49 -3.66
C GLN A 159 9.28 27.59 -2.34
N GLY A 160 10.58 27.26 -2.38
CA GLY A 160 11.48 27.27 -1.22
C GLY A 160 11.34 26.02 -0.35
N ASN A 161 11.74 26.13 0.91
CA ASN A 161 11.79 25.02 1.88
C ASN A 161 10.61 25.08 2.87
N LYS A 162 9.40 25.31 2.38
CA LYS A 162 8.21 25.55 3.20
C LYS A 162 7.71 24.28 3.91
N ALA A 163 7.81 23.12 3.24
CA ALA A 163 7.42 21.86 3.85
C ALA A 163 8.39 21.50 4.97
N TYR A 164 9.70 21.57 4.74
CA TYR A 164 10.69 21.33 5.79
C TYR A 164 10.50 22.28 6.97
N SER A 165 10.40 23.58 6.73
CA SER A 165 10.25 24.58 7.81
C SER A 165 8.98 24.32 8.64
N SER A 166 7.85 24.01 8.00
CA SER A 166 6.59 23.75 8.70
C SER A 166 6.65 22.47 9.51
N LEU A 167 7.13 21.37 8.89
CA LEU A 167 7.14 20.06 9.52
C LEU A 167 8.17 19.97 10.65
N SER A 168 9.37 20.55 10.46
CA SER A 168 10.38 20.58 11.53
C SER A 168 9.92 21.42 12.72
N SER A 169 9.27 22.58 12.49
CA SER A 169 8.67 23.39 13.56
C SER A 169 7.54 22.68 14.28
N ALA A 170 6.83 21.76 13.63
CA ALA A 170 5.81 20.91 14.23
C ALA A 170 6.39 19.68 14.95
N GLY A 171 7.73 19.53 15.01
CA GLY A 171 8.41 18.47 15.75
C GLY A 171 8.67 17.19 14.97
N TYR A 172 8.43 17.15 13.65
CA TYR A 172 8.77 15.97 12.83
C TYR A 172 10.28 15.88 12.64
N LEU A 173 10.83 14.67 12.80
CA LEU A 173 12.26 14.42 12.68
C LEU A 173 12.72 14.58 11.22
N SER A 174 13.76 15.37 11.01
CA SER A 174 14.36 15.58 9.68
C SER A 174 14.74 14.26 9.02
N GLN A 175 15.27 13.30 9.79
CA GLN A 175 15.64 11.99 9.29
C GLN A 175 14.45 11.24 8.66
N ASN A 176 13.28 11.26 9.33
CA ASN A 176 12.06 10.63 8.79
C ASN A 176 11.61 11.29 7.48
N LEU A 177 11.68 12.63 7.42
CA LEU A 177 11.33 13.39 6.20
C LEU A 177 12.26 13.09 5.02
N ILE A 178 13.54 12.82 5.32
CA ILE A 178 14.54 12.40 4.32
C ILE A 178 14.24 10.98 3.85
N GLU A 179 14.02 10.05 4.77
CA GLU A 179 13.76 8.65 4.44
C GLU A 179 12.51 8.46 3.59
N VAL A 180 11.49 9.31 3.76
CA VAL A 180 10.28 9.30 2.92
C VAL A 180 10.40 10.22 1.69
N ASN A 181 11.57 10.79 1.43
CA ASN A 181 11.88 11.61 0.26
C ASN A 181 10.96 12.86 0.12
N VAL A 182 10.53 13.44 1.21
CA VAL A 182 9.87 14.76 1.26
C VAL A 182 10.91 15.86 1.28
N VAL A 183 11.99 15.62 1.99
CA VAL A 183 13.13 16.50 2.18
C VAL A 183 14.38 15.79 1.71
N ALA A 184 15.37 16.53 1.23
CA ALA A 184 16.70 16.02 0.95
C ALA A 184 17.73 16.84 1.73
N GLN A 185 18.85 16.20 2.04
CA GLN A 185 19.99 16.82 2.69
C GLN A 185 20.98 17.32 1.63
N GLY A 186 21.29 18.61 1.67
CA GLY A 186 22.41 19.20 0.94
C GLY A 186 23.69 19.20 1.80
N ASP A 187 24.73 19.85 1.29
CA ASP A 187 26.03 19.91 1.97
C ASP A 187 25.93 20.64 3.32
N TYR A 188 25.07 21.64 3.43
CA TYR A 188 24.94 22.48 4.63
C TYR A 188 23.54 22.60 5.17
N ASP A 189 22.51 22.27 4.37
CA ASP A 189 21.11 22.53 4.67
C ASP A 189 20.19 21.40 4.20
N TYR A 190 18.98 21.41 4.73
CA TYR A 190 17.87 20.58 4.25
C TYR A 190 17.05 21.35 3.23
N TYR A 191 16.53 20.66 2.21
CA TYR A 191 15.68 21.29 1.21
C TYR A 191 14.51 20.40 0.79
N ASP A 192 13.40 21.05 0.43
CA ASP A 192 12.22 20.36 -0.06
C ASP A 192 12.51 19.70 -1.41
N VAL A 193 12.17 18.42 -1.55
CA VAL A 193 12.28 17.69 -2.82
C VAL A 193 11.26 18.22 -3.84
N PHE A 194 10.07 18.57 -3.35
CA PHE A 194 9.01 19.13 -4.18
C PHE A 194 8.90 20.63 -3.94
N ARG A 195 9.06 21.41 -5.02
CA ARG A 195 8.98 22.87 -5.00
C ARG A 195 8.24 23.37 -6.23
N ASP A 196 7.26 24.27 -6.03
CA ASP A 196 6.37 24.79 -7.09
C ASP A 196 5.69 23.67 -7.88
N ARG A 197 5.05 22.70 -7.17
CA ARG A 197 4.46 21.53 -7.79
C ARG A 197 3.09 21.19 -7.23
N ILE A 198 2.17 20.83 -8.12
CA ILE A 198 0.98 20.08 -7.71
C ILE A 198 1.41 18.68 -7.30
N ILE A 199 0.98 18.26 -6.13
CA ILE A 199 1.34 16.99 -5.51
C ILE A 199 0.20 15.98 -5.68
N PHE A 200 0.56 14.80 -6.17
CA PHE A 200 -0.30 13.64 -6.36
C PHE A 200 0.18 12.53 -5.44
N PRO A 201 -0.47 12.31 -4.28
CA PRO A 201 -0.08 11.23 -3.36
C PRO A 201 -0.41 9.86 -3.93
N PHE A 202 0.54 8.92 -3.80
CA PHE A 202 0.28 7.49 -3.93
C PHE A 202 -0.20 6.98 -2.58
N LEU A 203 -1.33 6.29 -2.56
CA LEU A 203 -1.88 5.69 -1.35
C LEU A 203 -1.69 4.17 -1.39
N ASP A 204 -1.38 3.59 -0.22
CA ASP A 204 -1.41 2.13 -0.05
C ASP A 204 -2.86 1.63 0.05
N MET A 205 -3.06 0.31 0.17
CA MET A 205 -4.40 -0.30 0.25
C MET A 205 -5.16 0.06 1.54
N GLN A 206 -4.50 0.68 2.52
CA GLN A 206 -5.11 1.23 3.74
C GLN A 206 -5.43 2.73 3.61
N GLY A 207 -5.15 3.35 2.46
CA GLY A 207 -5.39 4.77 2.20
C GLY A 207 -4.31 5.70 2.79
N ARG A 208 -3.17 5.16 3.23
CA ARG A 208 -2.06 5.94 3.78
C ARG A 208 -1.14 6.40 2.65
N PRO A 209 -0.68 7.66 2.65
CA PRO A 209 0.27 8.14 1.67
C PRO A 209 1.63 7.45 1.83
N VAL A 210 2.22 7.00 0.73
CA VAL A 210 3.51 6.30 0.69
C VAL A 210 4.53 6.95 -0.25
N ALA A 211 4.08 7.78 -1.20
CA ALA A 211 4.92 8.47 -2.16
C ALA A 211 4.19 9.64 -2.80
N TYR A 212 4.91 10.45 -3.57
CA TYR A 212 4.36 11.56 -4.32
C TYR A 212 4.83 11.57 -5.77
N SER A 213 3.98 12.07 -6.66
CA SER A 213 4.35 12.63 -7.96
C SER A 213 4.08 14.12 -7.95
N GLY A 214 5.05 14.94 -8.28
CA GLY A 214 4.94 16.40 -8.26
C GLY A 214 5.05 16.99 -9.67
N ARG A 215 3.97 17.60 -10.19
CA ARG A 215 3.95 18.30 -11.47
C ARG A 215 4.25 19.77 -11.29
N ILE A 216 5.25 20.31 -12.02
CA ILE A 216 5.60 21.73 -11.96
C ILE A 216 4.45 22.63 -12.38
N VAL A 217 4.21 23.70 -11.62
CA VAL A 217 3.22 24.73 -11.89
C VAL A 217 3.76 25.78 -12.84
N THR A 218 4.89 26.39 -12.49
CA THR A 218 5.56 27.40 -13.34
C THR A 218 6.55 26.70 -14.27
N PRO A 219 6.32 26.73 -15.60
CA PRO A 219 7.21 26.06 -16.55
C PRO A 219 8.66 26.53 -16.42
N ASN A 220 9.57 25.58 -16.22
CA ASN A 220 11.01 25.84 -16.16
C ASN A 220 11.75 24.77 -16.97
N LYS A 221 12.49 25.20 -18.02
CA LYS A 221 13.24 24.29 -18.91
C LYS A 221 14.41 23.58 -18.23
N LYS A 222 14.88 24.09 -17.07
CA LYS A 222 16.01 23.52 -16.32
C LYS A 222 15.62 22.38 -15.38
N VAL A 223 14.33 22.19 -15.13
CA VAL A 223 13.84 21.16 -14.22
C VAL A 223 12.78 20.28 -14.88
N GLY A 224 12.73 19.01 -14.50
CA GLY A 224 11.77 18.05 -15.04
C GLY A 224 10.31 18.46 -14.78
N LYS A 225 9.46 18.24 -15.78
CA LYS A 225 8.00 18.49 -15.69
C LYS A 225 7.39 17.75 -14.51
N TYR A 226 7.82 16.52 -14.25
CA TYR A 226 7.46 15.71 -13.10
C TYR A 226 8.68 15.35 -12.28
N VAL A 227 8.52 15.33 -10.98
CA VAL A 227 9.42 14.72 -9.99
C VAL A 227 8.62 13.69 -9.23
N ASN A 228 9.19 12.51 -9.05
CA ASN A 228 8.56 11.43 -8.31
C ASN A 228 9.43 11.05 -7.11
N THR A 229 8.79 10.59 -6.04
CA THR A 229 9.48 9.95 -4.92
C THR A 229 10.36 8.81 -5.44
N THR A 230 11.59 8.73 -4.96
CA THR A 230 12.49 7.59 -5.17
C THR A 230 12.04 6.39 -4.33
N ASP A 231 12.67 5.23 -4.48
CA ASP A 231 12.39 4.09 -3.59
C ASP A 231 12.70 4.46 -2.13
N THR A 232 11.79 4.10 -1.23
CA THR A 232 11.85 4.39 0.20
C THR A 232 11.44 3.14 0.99
N PRO A 233 11.60 3.11 2.33
CA PRO A 233 11.08 2.01 3.15
C PRO A 233 9.55 1.78 3.02
N LEU A 234 8.78 2.79 2.57
CA LEU A 234 7.34 2.72 2.37
C LEU A 234 6.93 2.48 0.91
N PHE A 235 7.79 2.77 -0.06
CA PHE A 235 7.45 2.82 -1.47
C PHE A 235 8.49 2.17 -2.38
N HIS A 236 8.03 1.27 -3.23
CA HIS A 236 8.80 0.71 -4.34
C HIS A 236 8.06 0.95 -5.65
N LYS A 237 8.67 1.69 -6.56
CA LYS A 237 8.06 2.19 -7.78
C LYS A 237 7.39 1.11 -8.63
N GLY A 238 7.94 -0.10 -8.69
CA GLY A 238 7.39 -1.22 -9.44
C GLY A 238 6.22 -1.96 -8.75
N LYS A 239 5.88 -1.61 -7.50
CA LYS A 239 4.87 -2.32 -6.70
C LYS A 239 3.62 -1.49 -6.38
N HIS A 240 3.62 -0.19 -6.73
CA HIS A 240 2.52 0.71 -6.40
C HIS A 240 1.93 1.31 -7.67
N LEU A 241 0.61 1.31 -7.77
CA LEU A 241 -0.14 1.93 -8.85
C LEU A 241 -0.88 3.16 -8.32
N PHE A 242 -0.70 4.30 -8.99
CA PHE A 242 -1.42 5.52 -8.66
C PHE A 242 -2.93 5.32 -8.84
N GLY A 243 -3.72 5.73 -7.84
CA GLY A 243 -5.17 5.64 -7.89
C GLY A 243 -5.75 4.25 -7.58
N LEU A 244 -4.92 3.24 -7.29
CA LEU A 244 -5.40 1.89 -7.00
C LEU A 244 -6.34 1.86 -5.79
N TYR A 245 -5.99 2.54 -4.71
CA TYR A 245 -6.83 2.63 -3.51
C TYR A 245 -8.22 3.22 -3.80
N GLN A 246 -8.27 4.28 -4.60
CA GLN A 246 -9.53 4.93 -4.96
C GLN A 246 -10.37 4.08 -5.92
N ALA A 247 -9.71 3.36 -6.84
CA ALA A 247 -10.37 2.54 -7.85
C ALA A 247 -10.75 1.13 -7.35
N TYR A 248 -10.16 0.66 -6.25
CA TYR A 248 -10.27 -0.72 -5.80
C TYR A 248 -11.72 -1.22 -5.69
N ARG A 249 -12.62 -0.41 -5.12
CA ARG A 249 -14.05 -0.75 -4.99
C ARG A 249 -14.82 -0.76 -6.33
N SER A 250 -14.24 -0.19 -7.38
CA SER A 250 -14.86 -0.12 -8.70
C SER A 250 -14.31 -1.19 -9.66
N ILE A 251 -13.25 -1.90 -9.26
CA ILE A 251 -12.57 -2.95 -10.04
C ILE A 251 -13.01 -4.35 -9.57
N SER A 252 -13.61 -4.46 -8.38
CA SER A 252 -14.12 -5.70 -7.78
C SER A 252 -15.50 -6.10 -8.32
#